data_4c15c7d0e6ad70ce2bdc2dca95161935
#
_entry.id   4c15c7d0e6ad70ce2bdc2dca95161935
#
_cell.length_a   1.000
_cell.length_b   1.000
_cell.length_c   1.000
_cell.angle_alpha   90.00
_cell.angle_beta   90.00
_cell.angle_gamma   90.00
#
_symmetry.space_group_name_H-M   'P 1'
#
loop_
_entity.id
_entity.type
_entity.pdbx_description
1 polymer ?
#
loop_
_entity_poly.entity_id
_entity_poly.type
_entity_poly.pdbx_seq_one_letter_code
_entity_poly.pdbx_strand_id
1 'polypeptide(L)'
;MGAVFLLQMVVSGRITLYLGLVPILVWKKYFLWQLATYIFLHGGIGHILFNLLALWMFGGELESYWGSRKFLFYFFFCGIGAGICTVVFSPYQFIPVIGASGAIYGILLAYGWLFPNRLIYIYFLFPIPAKYFVIIFGLLEFLYFSRGGTGSGVAHLTHLGGLLFGLIYMGYPYIRQRIRREQFRRKFDQKGPKDRNYYH
;
A
#
# COMPACT_ATOMS: atom_id res chain seq x y z
N MET A 1 8.44 -13.09 -6.92
CA MET A 1 9.57 -12.22 -6.49
C MET A 1 10.90 -12.97 -6.56
N GLY A 2 11.11 -14.11 -5.90
CA GLY A 2 12.39 -14.84 -5.88
C GLY A 2 12.96 -15.13 -7.27
N ALA A 3 12.17 -15.70 -8.19
CA ALA A 3 12.62 -15.99 -9.55
C ALA A 3 13.06 -14.72 -10.32
N VAL A 4 12.35 -13.60 -10.15
CA VAL A 4 12.72 -12.32 -10.77
C VAL A 4 14.02 -11.78 -10.18
N PHE A 5 14.21 -11.92 -8.86
CA PHE A 5 15.46 -11.51 -8.21
C PHE A 5 16.66 -12.31 -8.68
N LEU A 6 16.52 -13.64 -8.83
CA LEU A 6 17.58 -14.48 -9.42
C LEU A 6 17.89 -14.06 -10.86
N LEU A 7 16.88 -13.76 -11.66
CA LEU A 7 17.08 -13.23 -13.01
C LEU A 7 17.80 -11.87 -12.98
N GLN A 8 17.47 -10.99 -12.02
CA GLN A 8 18.15 -9.70 -11.82
C GLN A 8 19.67 -9.87 -11.53
N MET A 9 20.05 -10.91 -10.81
CA MET A 9 21.47 -11.17 -10.50
C MET A 9 22.29 -11.58 -11.73
N VAL A 10 21.62 -12.21 -12.71
CA VAL A 10 22.26 -12.71 -13.95
C VAL A 10 22.24 -11.64 -15.06
N VAL A 11 21.14 -10.90 -15.16
CA VAL A 11 20.93 -9.89 -16.21
C VAL A 11 21.46 -8.54 -15.72
N SER A 12 22.28 -7.86 -16.55
CA SER A 12 22.90 -6.56 -16.23
C SER A 12 21.88 -5.49 -15.78
N GLY A 13 22.34 -4.42 -15.10
CA GLY A 13 21.53 -3.33 -14.53
C GLY A 13 20.51 -2.66 -15.47
N ARG A 14 20.49 -2.97 -16.76
CA ARG A 14 19.45 -2.53 -17.72
C ARG A 14 18.05 -2.99 -17.35
N ILE A 15 17.92 -4.18 -16.72
CA ILE A 15 16.63 -4.70 -16.27
C ILE A 15 15.98 -3.77 -15.22
N THR A 16 16.80 -3.19 -14.34
CA THR A 16 16.33 -2.27 -13.31
C THR A 16 15.82 -0.95 -13.89
N LEU A 17 16.45 -0.43 -14.94
CA LEU A 17 15.95 0.77 -15.65
C LEU A 17 14.67 0.48 -16.44
N TYR A 18 14.52 -0.71 -17.00
CA TYR A 18 13.38 -1.05 -17.84
C TYR A 18 12.15 -1.48 -17.03
N LEU A 19 12.34 -2.22 -15.95
CA LEU A 19 11.24 -2.76 -15.12
C LEU A 19 11.07 -2.04 -13.77
N GLY A 20 12.10 -1.33 -13.25
CA GLY A 20 12.00 -0.48 -12.07
C GLY A 20 11.18 0.78 -12.36
N LEU A 21 10.59 1.34 -11.34
CA LEU A 21 9.80 2.56 -11.45
C LEU A 21 10.73 3.78 -11.55
N VAL A 22 10.85 4.34 -12.73
CA VAL A 22 11.59 5.59 -13.00
C VAL A 22 10.58 6.68 -13.37
N PRO A 23 10.20 7.56 -12.43
CA PRO A 23 9.11 8.51 -12.62
C PRO A 23 9.18 9.31 -13.91
N ILE A 24 10.36 9.82 -14.27
CA ILE A 24 10.53 10.61 -15.50
C ILE A 24 10.29 9.80 -16.76
N LEU A 25 10.58 8.48 -16.76
CA LEU A 25 10.31 7.62 -17.91
C LEU A 25 8.82 7.31 -18.04
N VAL A 26 8.11 7.19 -16.91
CA VAL A 26 6.65 7.06 -16.91
C VAL A 26 6.01 8.30 -17.53
N TRP A 27 6.45 9.51 -17.16
CA TRP A 27 5.92 10.77 -17.70
C TRP A 27 6.30 11.03 -19.17
N LYS A 28 7.60 10.89 -19.51
CA LYS A 28 8.10 11.29 -20.82
C LYS A 28 8.06 10.22 -21.88
N LYS A 29 8.10 8.94 -21.48
CA LYS A 29 8.18 7.78 -22.40
C LYS A 29 6.99 6.83 -22.26
N TYR A 30 6.04 7.13 -21.36
CA TYR A 30 4.84 6.29 -21.11
C TYR A 30 5.16 4.85 -20.72
N PHE A 31 6.24 4.65 -19.93
CA PHE A 31 6.63 3.34 -19.42
C PHE A 31 5.68 2.89 -18.29
N LEU A 32 4.37 2.81 -18.61
CA LEU A 32 3.30 2.55 -17.64
C LEU A 32 3.43 1.18 -16.95
N TRP A 33 4.04 0.19 -17.59
CA TRP A 33 4.29 -1.11 -16.98
C TRP A 33 5.15 -1.01 -15.72
N GLN A 34 6.01 0.02 -15.62
CA GLN A 34 6.86 0.25 -14.46
C GLN A 34 6.04 0.44 -13.18
N LEU A 35 4.78 0.93 -13.27
CA LEU A 35 3.88 1.06 -12.12
C LEU A 35 3.56 -0.29 -11.44
N ALA A 36 3.72 -1.40 -12.14
CA ALA A 36 3.49 -2.73 -11.63
C ALA A 36 4.76 -3.58 -11.52
N THR A 37 5.68 -3.47 -12.48
CA THR A 37 6.85 -4.35 -12.57
C THR A 37 7.88 -4.08 -11.47
N TYR A 38 8.00 -2.85 -11.01
CA TYR A 38 8.94 -2.46 -9.97
C TYR A 38 8.78 -3.25 -8.66
N ILE A 39 7.55 -3.70 -8.36
CA ILE A 39 7.19 -4.49 -7.19
C ILE A 39 8.00 -5.80 -7.10
N PHE A 40 8.41 -6.34 -8.24
CA PHE A 40 9.10 -7.63 -8.32
C PHE A 40 10.62 -7.52 -8.25
N LEU A 41 11.18 -6.32 -8.40
CA LEU A 41 12.61 -6.06 -8.38
C LEU A 41 13.10 -5.76 -6.94
N HIS A 42 14.34 -6.14 -6.63
CA HIS A 42 14.91 -5.90 -5.29
C HIS A 42 16.39 -5.50 -5.39
N GLY A 43 16.83 -4.61 -4.49
CA GLY A 43 18.17 -4.03 -4.48
C GLY A 43 19.25 -4.90 -3.82
N GLY A 44 18.88 -6.06 -3.26
CA GLY A 44 19.83 -6.98 -2.60
C GLY A 44 19.12 -8.04 -1.78
N ILE A 45 19.90 -9.01 -1.28
CA ILE A 45 19.39 -10.17 -0.54
C ILE A 45 18.59 -9.74 0.71
N GLY A 46 19.12 -8.80 1.49
CA GLY A 46 18.40 -8.30 2.67
C GLY A 46 17.04 -7.66 2.30
N HIS A 47 17.01 -6.86 1.22
CA HIS A 47 15.79 -6.20 0.77
C HIS A 47 14.69 -7.21 0.38
N ILE A 48 15.02 -8.22 -0.44
CA ILE A 48 14.04 -9.24 -0.81
C ILE A 48 13.64 -10.09 0.39
N LEU A 49 14.59 -10.44 1.27
CA LEU A 49 14.32 -11.27 2.45
C LEU A 49 13.30 -10.58 3.39
N PHE A 50 13.51 -9.30 3.70
CA PHE A 50 12.56 -8.53 4.54
C PHE A 50 11.19 -8.37 3.89
N ASN A 51 11.13 -8.15 2.57
CA ASN A 51 9.86 -8.09 1.85
C ASN A 51 9.11 -9.43 1.88
N LEU A 52 9.81 -10.54 1.64
CA LEU A 52 9.22 -11.88 1.68
C LEU A 52 8.78 -12.26 3.10
N LEU A 53 9.57 -11.93 4.12
CA LEU A 53 9.24 -12.17 5.51
C LEU A 53 7.97 -11.41 5.92
N ALA A 54 7.89 -10.12 5.60
CA ALA A 54 6.70 -9.32 5.89
C ALA A 54 5.46 -9.82 5.11
N LEU A 55 5.64 -10.20 3.85
CA LEU A 55 4.57 -10.78 3.05
C LEU A 55 4.08 -12.12 3.62
N TRP A 56 5.00 -12.97 4.09
CA TRP A 56 4.65 -14.24 4.72
C TRP A 56 3.93 -14.04 6.04
N MET A 57 4.45 -13.18 6.93
CA MET A 57 3.90 -12.96 8.26
C MET A 57 2.52 -12.29 8.22
N PHE A 58 2.40 -11.19 7.49
CA PHE A 58 1.18 -10.38 7.49
C PHE A 58 0.27 -10.71 6.30
N GLY A 59 0.86 -10.99 5.15
CA GLY A 59 0.11 -11.30 3.93
C GLY A 59 -0.59 -12.64 4.02
N GLY A 60 0.05 -13.68 4.57
CA GLY A 60 -0.55 -15.01 4.71
C GLY A 60 -1.80 -15.00 5.59
N GLU A 61 -1.81 -14.24 6.70
CA GLU A 61 -2.99 -14.12 7.57
C GLU A 61 -4.13 -13.34 6.88
N LEU A 62 -3.80 -12.25 6.15
CA LEU A 62 -4.78 -11.50 5.38
C LEU A 62 -5.35 -12.32 4.21
N GLU A 63 -4.52 -13.10 3.53
CA GLU A 63 -4.95 -14.00 2.47
C GLU A 63 -5.91 -15.06 3.00
N SER A 64 -5.58 -15.66 4.14
CA SER A 64 -6.47 -16.64 4.81
C SER A 64 -7.81 -16.02 5.22
N TYR A 65 -7.81 -14.74 5.61
CA TYR A 65 -9.02 -14.01 6.03
C TYR A 65 -9.88 -13.55 4.84
N TRP A 66 -9.25 -13.09 3.75
CA TRP A 66 -9.95 -12.50 2.59
C TRP A 66 -10.15 -13.45 1.41
N GLY A 67 -9.36 -14.52 1.34
CA GLY A 67 -9.16 -15.34 0.16
C GLY A 67 -8.15 -14.71 -0.83
N SER A 68 -7.49 -15.57 -1.62
CA SER A 68 -6.36 -15.19 -2.49
C SER A 68 -6.72 -14.09 -3.52
N ARG A 69 -7.93 -14.15 -4.10
CA ARG A 69 -8.34 -13.15 -5.11
C ARG A 69 -8.39 -11.73 -4.56
N LYS A 70 -9.01 -11.55 -3.38
CA LYS A 70 -9.14 -10.24 -2.74
C LYS A 70 -7.79 -9.76 -2.21
N PHE A 71 -6.99 -10.68 -1.66
CA PHE A 71 -5.63 -10.38 -1.20
C PHE A 71 -4.74 -9.90 -2.34
N LEU A 72 -4.69 -10.61 -3.46
CA LEU A 72 -3.90 -10.21 -4.63
C LEU A 72 -4.37 -8.87 -5.21
N PHE A 73 -5.68 -8.66 -5.33
CA PHE A 73 -6.21 -7.37 -5.76
C PHE A 73 -5.72 -6.24 -4.84
N TYR A 74 -5.84 -6.42 -3.51
CA TYR A 74 -5.40 -5.43 -2.54
C TYR A 74 -3.89 -5.16 -2.61
N PHE A 75 -3.09 -6.22 -2.72
CA PHE A 75 -1.64 -6.13 -2.86
C PHE A 75 -1.25 -5.26 -4.07
N PHE A 76 -1.80 -5.57 -5.24
CA PHE A 76 -1.50 -4.79 -6.45
C PHE A 76 -2.11 -3.39 -6.41
N PHE A 77 -3.29 -3.23 -5.84
CA PHE A 77 -3.91 -1.92 -5.66
C PHE A 77 -3.02 -0.99 -4.81
N CYS A 78 -2.50 -1.47 -3.69
CA CYS A 78 -1.58 -0.68 -2.85
C CYS A 78 -0.23 -0.47 -3.55
N GLY A 79 0.33 -1.49 -4.20
CA GLY A 79 1.62 -1.37 -4.88
C GLY A 79 1.57 -0.42 -6.08
N ILE A 80 0.59 -0.55 -6.95
CA ILE A 80 0.41 0.36 -8.10
C ILE A 80 0.09 1.76 -7.61
N GLY A 81 -0.78 1.90 -6.60
CA GLY A 81 -1.08 3.18 -5.98
C GLY A 81 0.13 3.88 -5.37
N ALA A 82 1.01 3.11 -4.72
CA ALA A 82 2.30 3.61 -4.22
C ALA A 82 3.18 4.14 -5.36
N GLY A 83 3.27 3.38 -6.46
CA GLY A 83 3.96 3.81 -7.67
C GLY A 83 3.39 5.10 -8.27
N ILE A 84 2.06 5.21 -8.35
CA ILE A 84 1.38 6.43 -8.82
C ILE A 84 1.72 7.62 -7.93
N CYS A 85 1.67 7.48 -6.59
CA CYS A 85 2.09 8.54 -5.68
C CYS A 85 3.52 8.99 -5.97
N THR A 86 4.43 8.04 -6.16
CA THR A 86 5.83 8.34 -6.46
C THR A 86 5.97 9.13 -7.76
N VAL A 87 5.29 8.72 -8.82
CA VAL A 87 5.33 9.39 -10.13
C VAL A 87 4.73 10.79 -10.07
N VAL A 88 3.64 10.98 -9.32
CA VAL A 88 2.96 12.28 -9.19
C VAL A 88 3.78 13.29 -8.36
N PHE A 89 4.33 12.85 -7.23
CA PHE A 89 5.02 13.74 -6.29
C PHE A 89 6.53 13.86 -6.54
N SER A 90 7.11 12.98 -7.37
CA SER A 90 8.52 13.04 -7.75
C SER A 90 8.73 12.83 -9.27
N PRO A 91 8.05 13.62 -10.14
CA PRO A 91 7.94 13.37 -11.58
C PRO A 91 9.28 13.42 -12.33
N TYR A 92 10.27 14.12 -11.79
CA TYR A 92 11.59 14.31 -12.43
C TYR A 92 12.67 13.37 -11.89
N GLN A 93 12.30 12.40 -11.05
CA GLN A 93 13.25 11.47 -10.49
C GLN A 93 13.77 10.48 -11.54
N PHE A 94 15.09 10.31 -11.59
CA PHE A 94 15.80 9.37 -12.49
C PHE A 94 16.22 8.09 -11.82
N ILE A 95 16.34 8.07 -10.47
CA ILE A 95 16.75 6.88 -9.74
C ILE A 95 15.57 5.90 -9.72
N PRO A 96 15.78 4.64 -10.17
CA PRO A 96 14.73 3.64 -10.14
C PRO A 96 14.29 3.32 -8.71
N VAL A 97 12.98 3.32 -8.47
CA VAL A 97 12.38 2.74 -7.27
C VAL A 97 12.08 1.28 -7.56
N ILE A 98 12.43 0.40 -6.64
CA ILE A 98 12.27 -1.06 -6.74
C ILE A 98 11.85 -1.64 -5.40
N GLY A 99 11.04 -2.69 -5.42
CA GLY A 99 10.62 -3.45 -4.24
C GLY A 99 9.12 -3.50 -4.03
N ALA A 100 8.70 -4.55 -3.33
CA ALA A 100 7.30 -4.76 -2.95
C ALA A 100 6.88 -3.92 -1.74
N SER A 101 7.80 -3.17 -1.13
CA SER A 101 7.58 -2.50 0.16
C SER A 101 6.39 -1.54 0.15
N GLY A 102 6.14 -0.81 -0.94
CA GLY A 102 4.93 0.01 -1.07
C GLY A 102 3.64 -0.81 -0.89
N ALA A 103 3.53 -1.96 -1.53
CA ALA A 103 2.40 -2.87 -1.33
C ALA A 103 2.36 -3.45 0.09
N ILE A 104 3.52 -3.76 0.67
CA ILE A 104 3.65 -4.31 2.03
C ILE A 104 3.20 -3.29 3.08
N TYR A 105 3.50 -2.01 2.93
CA TYR A 105 2.96 -0.97 3.82
C TYR A 105 1.42 -0.90 3.76
N GLY A 106 0.83 -1.11 2.58
CA GLY A 106 -0.62 -1.32 2.47
C GLY A 106 -1.10 -2.55 3.25
N ILE A 107 -0.39 -3.69 3.11
CA ILE A 107 -0.68 -4.93 3.88
C ILE A 107 -0.60 -4.67 5.38
N LEU A 108 0.45 -4.00 5.86
CA LEU A 108 0.61 -3.65 7.27
C LEU A 108 -0.56 -2.79 7.77
N LEU A 109 -1.02 -1.81 6.97
CA LEU A 109 -2.20 -1.03 7.33
C LEU A 109 -3.44 -1.90 7.47
N ALA A 110 -3.73 -2.77 6.50
CA ALA A 110 -4.89 -3.66 6.57
C ALA A 110 -4.79 -4.62 7.77
N TYR A 111 -3.59 -5.12 8.06
CA TYR A 111 -3.34 -5.98 9.21
C TYR A 111 -3.64 -5.24 10.54
N GLY A 112 -3.10 -4.04 10.72
CA GLY A 112 -3.37 -3.22 11.89
C GLY A 112 -4.84 -2.78 12.01
N TRP A 113 -5.54 -2.64 10.88
CA TRP A 113 -6.95 -2.30 10.84
C TRP A 113 -7.85 -3.46 11.24
N LEU A 114 -7.58 -4.67 10.73
CA LEU A 114 -8.40 -5.86 10.96
C LEU A 114 -8.04 -6.58 12.26
N PHE A 115 -6.78 -6.56 12.64
CA PHE A 115 -6.25 -7.26 13.82
C PHE A 115 -5.53 -6.30 14.79
N PRO A 116 -6.18 -5.20 15.25
CA PRO A 116 -5.52 -4.08 15.94
C PRO A 116 -4.79 -4.45 17.23
N ASN A 117 -5.25 -5.48 17.92
CA ASN A 117 -4.69 -5.93 19.18
C ASN A 117 -3.78 -7.17 19.06
N ARG A 118 -3.58 -7.67 17.82
CA ARG A 118 -2.63 -8.76 17.58
C ARG A 118 -1.22 -8.30 17.92
N LEU A 119 -0.48 -9.10 18.68
CA LEU A 119 0.89 -8.77 19.06
C LEU A 119 1.86 -9.10 17.94
N ILE A 120 2.68 -8.13 17.59
CA ILE A 120 3.82 -8.26 16.69
C ILE A 120 5.07 -8.22 17.56
N TYR A 121 5.90 -9.25 17.51
CA TYR A 121 7.12 -9.35 18.30
C TYR A 121 8.30 -8.76 17.53
N ILE A 122 8.74 -7.56 17.90
CA ILE A 122 9.95 -6.94 17.34
C ILE A 122 11.17 -7.66 17.94
N TYR A 123 12.07 -8.11 17.07
CA TYR A 123 13.24 -8.93 17.44
C TYR A 123 12.89 -10.14 18.32
N PHE A 124 11.66 -10.69 18.15
CA PHE A 124 11.13 -11.80 18.97
C PHE A 124 11.01 -11.52 20.48
N LEU A 125 11.27 -10.29 20.92
CA LEU A 125 11.33 -9.92 22.35
C LEU A 125 10.23 -8.93 22.76
N PHE A 126 9.96 -7.91 21.93
CA PHE A 126 9.08 -6.81 22.31
C PHE A 126 7.72 -6.94 21.65
N PRO A 127 6.66 -7.33 22.41
CA PRO A 127 5.29 -7.43 21.87
C PRO A 127 4.68 -6.04 21.71
N ILE A 128 4.33 -5.67 20.48
CA ILE A 128 3.64 -4.41 20.17
C ILE A 128 2.33 -4.75 19.48
N PRO A 129 1.18 -4.22 19.93
CA PRO A 129 -0.08 -4.34 19.21
C PRO A 129 0.01 -3.77 17.80
N ALA A 130 -0.56 -4.49 16.81
CA ALA A 130 -0.44 -4.18 15.38
C ALA A 130 -0.84 -2.75 15.04
N LYS A 131 -1.87 -2.19 15.68
CA LYS A 131 -2.29 -0.79 15.49
C LYS A 131 -1.16 0.20 15.80
N TYR A 132 -0.42 0.01 16.89
CA TYR A 132 0.69 0.88 17.27
C TYR A 132 1.90 0.68 16.36
N PHE A 133 2.17 -0.58 15.98
CA PHE A 133 3.22 -0.89 15.02
C PHE A 133 3.02 -0.10 13.71
N VAL A 134 1.82 -0.16 13.12
CA VAL A 134 1.50 0.54 11.87
C VAL A 134 1.60 2.06 12.03
N ILE A 135 1.11 2.62 13.14
CA ILE A 135 1.19 4.07 13.41
C ILE A 135 2.66 4.51 13.54
N ILE A 136 3.46 3.79 14.32
CA ILE A 136 4.88 4.12 14.52
C ILE A 136 5.64 4.07 13.19
N PHE A 137 5.48 2.99 12.41
CA PHE A 137 6.17 2.87 11.13
C PHE A 137 5.70 3.92 10.12
N GLY A 138 4.40 4.23 10.07
CA GLY A 138 3.87 5.30 9.23
C GLY A 138 4.43 6.68 9.60
N LEU A 139 4.55 6.98 10.90
CA LEU A 139 5.15 8.23 11.39
C LEU A 139 6.65 8.28 11.07
N LEU A 140 7.39 7.19 11.23
CA LEU A 140 8.80 7.13 10.86
C LEU A 140 9.00 7.39 9.37
N GLU A 141 8.20 6.77 8.50
CA GLU A 141 8.26 7.02 7.06
C GLU A 141 7.98 8.49 6.73
N PHE A 142 6.98 9.10 7.37
CA PHE A 142 6.67 10.51 7.20
C PHE A 142 7.82 11.42 7.66
N LEU A 143 8.42 11.13 8.82
CA LEU A 143 9.56 11.90 9.35
C LEU A 143 10.79 11.78 8.46
N TYR A 144 11.10 10.58 7.95
CA TYR A 144 12.22 10.39 7.02
C TYR A 144 11.96 11.07 5.67
N PHE A 145 10.74 11.00 5.17
CA PHE A 145 10.34 11.74 3.97
C PHE A 145 10.49 13.25 4.14
N SER A 146 10.03 13.81 5.27
CA SER A 146 10.07 15.27 5.54
C SER A 146 11.49 15.81 5.74
N ARG A 147 12.44 14.98 6.16
CA ARG A 147 13.84 15.37 6.32
C ARG A 147 14.63 15.48 5.02
N GLY A 148 14.05 15.10 3.89
CA GLY A 148 14.57 15.40 2.56
C GLY A 148 15.91 14.77 2.21
N GLY A 149 16.16 13.52 2.59
CA GLY A 149 17.37 12.78 2.18
C GLY A 149 17.38 12.55 0.67
N THR A 150 18.43 13.00 -0.02
CA THR A 150 18.63 12.77 -1.45
C THR A 150 18.69 11.26 -1.75
N GLY A 151 17.73 10.77 -2.55
CA GLY A 151 17.62 9.35 -2.97
C GLY A 151 16.76 8.47 -2.07
N SER A 152 16.83 8.59 -0.74
CA SER A 152 16.00 7.82 0.20
C SER A 152 14.57 8.35 0.32
N GLY A 153 14.35 9.66 0.14
CA GLY A 153 13.04 10.28 0.26
C GLY A 153 11.98 9.71 -0.69
N VAL A 154 12.38 9.27 -1.88
CA VAL A 154 11.45 8.67 -2.86
C VAL A 154 10.96 7.29 -2.42
N ALA A 155 11.80 6.50 -1.76
CA ALA A 155 11.38 5.21 -1.20
C ALA A 155 10.37 5.42 -0.06
N HIS A 156 10.61 6.39 0.84
CA HIS A 156 9.68 6.76 1.91
C HIS A 156 8.34 7.26 1.35
N LEU A 157 8.35 8.05 0.27
CA LEU A 157 7.15 8.46 -0.44
C LEU A 157 6.35 7.28 -0.99
N THR A 158 7.05 6.28 -1.55
CA THR A 158 6.41 5.06 -2.06
C THR A 158 5.73 4.27 -0.92
N HIS A 159 6.37 4.17 0.25
CA HIS A 159 5.79 3.53 1.44
C HIS A 159 4.54 4.27 1.94
N LEU A 160 4.61 5.59 2.05
CA LEU A 160 3.47 6.45 2.40
C LEU A 160 2.32 6.32 1.37
N GLY A 161 2.65 6.22 0.08
CA GLY A 161 1.69 5.95 -0.98
C GLY A 161 0.95 4.62 -0.76
N GLY A 162 1.68 3.57 -0.38
CA GLY A 162 1.10 2.28 -0.03
C GLY A 162 0.14 2.34 1.16
N LEU A 163 0.53 3.05 2.22
CA LEU A 163 -0.36 3.32 3.37
C LEU A 163 -1.60 4.09 2.96
N LEU A 164 -1.46 5.13 2.14
CA LEU A 164 -2.57 5.95 1.65
C LEU A 164 -3.59 5.12 0.86
N PHE A 165 -3.13 4.34 -0.11
CA PHE A 165 -4.02 3.49 -0.90
C PHE A 165 -4.64 2.38 -0.06
N GLY A 166 -3.89 1.84 0.90
CA GLY A 166 -4.44 0.93 1.91
C GLY A 166 -5.57 1.57 2.71
N LEU A 167 -5.39 2.80 3.18
CA LEU A 167 -6.39 3.56 3.92
C LEU A 167 -7.63 3.85 3.07
N ILE A 168 -7.45 4.25 1.81
CA ILE A 168 -8.55 4.46 0.86
C ILE A 168 -9.38 3.19 0.70
N TYR A 169 -8.71 2.05 0.48
CA TYR A 169 -9.41 0.77 0.29
C TYR A 169 -10.17 0.34 1.55
N MET A 170 -9.51 0.38 2.72
CA MET A 170 -10.12 -0.04 3.99
C MET A 170 -11.23 0.93 4.44
N GLY A 171 -11.08 2.23 4.19
CA GLY A 171 -12.04 3.27 4.54
C GLY A 171 -13.28 3.33 3.63
N TYR A 172 -13.14 2.92 2.36
CA TYR A 172 -14.21 3.03 1.36
C TYR A 172 -15.56 2.43 1.79
N PRO A 173 -15.64 1.22 2.36
CA PRO A 173 -16.91 0.64 2.79
C PRO A 173 -17.62 1.48 3.85
N TYR A 174 -16.87 2.08 4.79
CA TYR A 174 -17.42 2.93 5.86
C TYR A 174 -17.98 4.24 5.30
N ILE A 175 -17.24 4.87 4.38
CA ILE A 175 -17.69 6.11 3.69
C ILE A 175 -18.96 5.82 2.88
N ARG A 176 -18.97 4.74 2.09
CA ARG A 176 -20.14 4.33 1.30
C ARG A 176 -21.38 4.07 2.16
N GLN A 177 -21.19 3.39 3.30
CA GLN A 177 -22.28 3.10 4.22
C GLN A 177 -22.83 4.39 4.86
N ARG A 178 -21.95 5.33 5.24
CA ARG A 178 -22.35 6.63 5.78
C ARG A 178 -23.16 7.43 4.76
N ILE A 179 -22.68 7.55 3.52
CA ILE A 179 -23.40 8.24 2.43
C ILE A 179 -24.78 7.63 2.21
N ARG A 180 -24.88 6.28 2.17
CA ARG A 180 -26.17 5.60 2.01
C ARG A 180 -27.14 5.91 3.15
N ARG A 181 -26.66 5.93 4.39
CA ARG A 181 -27.48 6.28 5.57
C ARG A 181 -27.97 7.73 5.50
N GLU A 182 -27.11 8.67 5.11
CA GLU A 182 -27.48 10.07 4.96
C GLU A 182 -28.50 10.29 3.82
N GLN A 183 -28.31 9.63 2.68
CA GLN A 183 -29.27 9.66 1.56
C GLN A 183 -30.63 9.08 1.97
N PHE A 184 -30.63 7.96 2.72
CA PHE A 184 -31.86 7.38 3.24
C PHE A 184 -32.57 8.34 4.19
N ARG A 185 -31.86 8.94 5.14
CA ARG A 185 -32.42 9.95 6.06
C ARG A 185 -33.04 11.13 5.32
N ARG A 186 -32.30 11.72 4.37
CA ARG A 186 -32.80 12.84 3.55
C ARG A 186 -34.11 12.49 2.81
N LYS A 187 -34.20 11.29 2.21
CA LYS A 187 -35.42 10.82 1.55
C LYS A 187 -36.59 10.63 2.54
N PHE A 188 -36.29 10.22 3.76
CA PHE A 188 -37.27 10.02 4.80
C PHE A 188 -37.79 11.36 5.37
N ASP A 189 -36.88 12.32 5.56
CA ASP A 189 -37.25 13.66 6.05
C ASP A 189 -37.98 14.49 5.01
N GLN A 190 -37.75 14.27 3.70
CA GLN A 190 -38.47 14.91 2.59
C GLN A 190 -39.94 14.40 2.44
N LYS A 191 -40.21 13.16 2.86
CA LYS A 191 -41.56 12.63 2.99
C LYS A 191 -42.15 13.16 4.31
N GLY A 192 -42.67 14.38 4.28
CA GLY A 192 -43.19 15.07 5.45
C GLY A 192 -44.34 14.34 6.17
N PRO A 193 -44.89 14.94 7.28
CA PRO A 193 -45.85 14.28 8.17
C PRO A 193 -47.19 13.85 7.49
N LYS A 194 -47.46 14.36 6.29
CA LYS A 194 -48.73 14.05 5.58
C LYS A 194 -48.85 12.58 5.12
N ASP A 195 -47.73 11.86 4.96
CA ASP A 195 -47.78 10.48 4.49
C ASP A 195 -47.71 9.44 5.63
N ARG A 196 -47.71 9.88 6.90
CA ARG A 196 -47.65 8.98 8.08
C ARG A 196 -49.02 8.46 8.56
N ASN A 197 -50.13 8.91 8.00
CA ASN A 197 -51.46 8.58 8.50
C ASN A 197 -52.12 7.34 7.88
N TYR A 198 -51.37 6.44 7.26
CA TYR A 198 -51.91 5.25 6.61
C TYR A 198 -51.62 3.90 7.30
N TYR A 199 -51.21 3.91 8.56
CA TYR A 199 -51.09 2.66 9.33
C TYR A 199 -51.71 2.85 10.71
N HIS A 200 -53.06 2.77 10.77
CA HIS A 200 -53.83 2.36 11.94
C HIS A 200 -54.74 1.22 11.55
#